data_070a4c461e7ca60493f7a03ae916ecc4
#
_entry.id   070a4c461e7ca60493f7a03ae916ecc4
#
_cell.length_a   1.000
_cell.length_b   1.000
_cell.length_c   1.000
_cell.angle_alpha   90.00
_cell.angle_beta   90.00
_cell.angle_gamma   90.00
#
_symmetry.space_group_name_H-M   'P 1'
#
loop_
_entity.id
_entity.type
_entity.pdbx_description
1 polymer ?
#
loop_
_entity_poly.entity_id
_entity_poly.type
_entity_poly.pdbx_seq_one_letter_code
_entity_poly.pdbx_strand_id
1 'polypeptide(L)'
;MKRLILCLLLALAAVPAWAEWVRADETDSAITYIDPATIRKDGNLRRVWEIQNLKQRHKHGEMSRRGLFEYDCKDERSRILSFSTHSDAMARGNTIVSLNEPDTWVYAPPGTPIQTIMRIVCAK
;
A
#
# COMPACT_ATOMS: atom_id res chain seq x y z
N MET A 1 -10.10 0.11 -46.32
CA MET A 1 -10.64 1.16 -45.43
C MET A 1 -11.22 0.57 -44.14
N LYS A 2 -12.08 -0.43 -44.20
CA LYS A 2 -12.67 -1.06 -42.98
C LYS A 2 -11.63 -1.67 -42.03
N ARG A 3 -10.49 -2.17 -42.51
CA ARG A 3 -9.42 -2.74 -41.70
C ARG A 3 -8.60 -1.70 -40.92
N LEU A 4 -8.51 -0.47 -41.42
CA LEU A 4 -7.81 0.63 -40.74
C LEU A 4 -8.61 1.17 -39.53
N ILE A 5 -9.95 1.15 -39.63
CA ILE A 5 -10.85 1.60 -38.56
C ILE A 5 -10.82 0.62 -37.38
N LEU A 6 -10.69 -0.68 -37.66
CA LEU A 6 -10.58 -1.73 -36.62
C LEU A 6 -9.28 -1.63 -35.81
N CYS A 7 -8.15 -1.30 -36.45
CA CYS A 7 -6.87 -1.09 -35.78
C CYS A 7 -6.87 0.15 -34.89
N LEU A 8 -7.60 1.20 -35.27
CA LEU A 8 -7.69 2.43 -34.48
C LEU A 8 -8.51 2.23 -33.19
N LEU A 9 -9.54 1.37 -33.25
CA LEU A 9 -10.38 1.04 -32.08
C LEU A 9 -9.65 0.18 -31.05
N LEU A 10 -8.74 -0.69 -31.51
CA LEU A 10 -7.90 -1.50 -30.63
C LEU A 10 -6.82 -0.69 -29.89
N ALA A 11 -6.32 0.38 -30.49
CA ALA A 11 -5.33 1.26 -29.87
C ALA A 11 -5.91 2.09 -28.70
N LEU A 12 -7.22 2.34 -28.68
CA LEU A 12 -7.91 3.07 -27.62
C LEU A 12 -8.21 2.22 -26.38
N ALA A 13 -8.08 0.90 -26.46
CA ALA A 13 -8.36 -0.02 -25.37
C ALA A 13 -7.13 -0.27 -24.47
N ALA A 14 -5.94 0.19 -24.83
CA ALA A 14 -4.72 0.00 -24.06
C ALA A 14 -4.53 1.16 -23.08
N VAL A 15 -5.36 1.18 -22.00
CA VAL A 15 -5.14 2.09 -20.86
C VAL A 15 -4.12 1.44 -19.93
N PRO A 16 -2.97 2.09 -19.64
CA PRO A 16 -2.01 1.54 -18.68
C PRO A 16 -2.67 1.42 -17.31
N ALA A 17 -2.50 0.26 -16.68
CA ALA A 17 -2.94 0.05 -15.31
C ALA A 17 -1.99 0.84 -14.38
N TRP A 18 -2.48 1.94 -13.81
CA TRP A 18 -1.78 2.72 -12.80
C TRP A 18 -2.16 2.22 -11.41
N ALA A 19 -1.20 2.20 -10.49
CA ALA A 19 -1.50 1.99 -9.08
C ALA A 19 -2.40 3.12 -8.59
N GLU A 20 -3.53 2.77 -7.99
CA GLU A 20 -4.50 3.73 -7.48
C GLU A 20 -4.41 3.78 -5.97
N TRP A 21 -3.62 4.74 -5.46
CA TRP A 21 -3.44 4.95 -4.04
C TRP A 21 -4.61 5.71 -3.45
N VAL A 22 -5.31 5.08 -2.51
CA VAL A 22 -6.45 5.66 -1.80
C VAL A 22 -6.02 6.00 -0.39
N ARG A 23 -6.32 7.24 0.03
CA ARG A 23 -6.06 7.68 1.40
C ARG A 23 -6.91 6.87 2.37
N ALA A 24 -6.26 6.24 3.34
CA ALA A 24 -6.92 5.37 4.31
C ALA A 24 -6.89 5.92 5.73
N ASP A 25 -5.85 6.66 6.10
CA ASP A 25 -5.71 7.21 7.45
C ASP A 25 -4.76 8.40 7.47
N GLU A 26 -4.92 9.26 8.47
CA GLU A 26 -4.02 10.39 8.74
C GLU A 26 -3.82 10.56 10.23
N THR A 27 -2.54 10.73 10.61
CA THR A 27 -2.13 11.13 11.95
C THR A 27 -1.36 12.45 11.89
N ASP A 28 -0.92 12.97 13.04
CA ASP A 28 -0.09 14.17 13.08
C ASP A 28 1.27 13.99 12.38
N SER A 29 1.73 12.75 12.24
CA SER A 29 3.05 12.44 11.69
C SER A 29 3.05 11.88 10.28
N ALA A 30 1.94 11.30 9.82
CA ALA A 30 1.90 10.61 8.53
C ALA A 30 0.49 10.53 7.92
N ILE A 31 0.46 10.38 6.60
CA ILE A 31 -0.75 10.02 5.85
C ILE A 31 -0.50 8.64 5.26
N THR A 32 -1.43 7.72 5.49
CA THR A 32 -1.35 6.34 4.97
C THR A 32 -2.28 6.14 3.79
N TYR A 33 -1.74 5.57 2.72
CA TYR A 33 -2.47 5.18 1.51
C TYR A 33 -2.43 3.67 1.34
N ILE A 34 -3.49 3.11 0.80
CA ILE A 34 -3.54 1.72 0.37
C ILE A 34 -3.85 1.65 -1.13
N ASP A 35 -3.43 0.58 -1.77
CA ASP A 35 -3.87 0.25 -3.13
C ASP A 35 -4.87 -0.90 -3.04
N PRO A 36 -6.19 -0.62 -3.12
CA PRO A 36 -7.22 -1.64 -2.95
C PRO A 36 -7.16 -2.75 -3.99
N ALA A 37 -6.65 -2.46 -5.18
CA ALA A 37 -6.50 -3.46 -6.25
C ALA A 37 -5.48 -4.55 -5.89
N THR A 38 -4.61 -4.29 -4.93
CA THR A 38 -3.59 -5.25 -4.47
C THR A 38 -4.05 -6.16 -3.34
N ILE A 39 -5.28 -5.95 -2.82
CA ILE A 39 -5.79 -6.79 -1.73
C ILE A 39 -5.91 -8.24 -2.22
N ARG A 40 -5.23 -9.14 -1.50
CA ARG A 40 -5.27 -10.58 -1.72
C ARG A 40 -5.81 -11.27 -0.49
N LYS A 41 -6.78 -12.17 -0.70
CA LYS A 41 -7.40 -12.96 0.36
C LYS A 41 -6.80 -14.36 0.38
N ASP A 42 -6.50 -14.84 1.58
CA ASP A 42 -6.14 -16.22 1.86
C ASP A 42 -6.78 -16.60 3.20
N GLY A 43 -7.98 -17.21 3.14
CA GLY A 43 -8.78 -17.48 4.34
C GLY A 43 -9.04 -16.20 5.13
N ASN A 44 -8.60 -16.17 6.38
CA ASN A 44 -8.73 -15.00 7.26
C ASN A 44 -7.62 -13.96 7.06
N LEU A 45 -6.65 -14.23 6.17
CA LEU A 45 -5.54 -13.33 5.90
C LEU A 45 -5.87 -12.39 4.75
N ARG A 46 -5.33 -11.17 4.84
CA ARG A 46 -5.38 -10.16 3.79
C ARG A 46 -4.00 -9.56 3.60
N ARG A 47 -3.56 -9.46 2.36
CA ARG A 47 -2.33 -8.74 2.00
C ARG A 47 -2.67 -7.51 1.20
N VAL A 48 -1.98 -6.42 1.46
CA VAL A 48 -2.20 -5.16 0.75
C VAL A 48 -0.91 -4.33 0.72
N TRP A 49 -0.68 -3.64 -0.38
CA TRP A 49 0.38 -2.65 -0.47
C TRP A 49 -0.08 -1.33 0.12
N GLU A 50 0.80 -0.73 0.93
CA GLU A 50 0.58 0.54 1.62
C GLU A 50 1.73 1.49 1.38
N ILE A 51 1.42 2.79 1.36
CA ILE A 51 2.41 3.86 1.40
C ILE A 51 2.09 4.74 2.60
N GLN A 52 3.12 5.09 3.37
CA GLN A 52 3.09 6.09 4.42
C GLN A 52 3.87 7.32 3.96
N ASN A 53 3.19 8.44 3.77
CA ASN A 53 3.85 9.73 3.54
C ASN A 53 4.08 10.40 4.89
N LEU A 54 5.34 10.67 5.20
CA LEU A 54 5.72 11.35 6.42
C LEU A 54 5.52 12.85 6.27
N LYS A 55 4.98 13.51 7.29
CA LYS A 55 4.76 14.97 7.27
C LYS A 55 6.05 15.74 7.48
N GLN A 56 7.05 15.10 8.08
CA GLN A 56 8.39 15.65 8.27
C GLN A 56 9.43 14.62 7.88
N ARG A 57 10.55 15.10 7.32
CA ARG A 57 11.68 14.22 6.97
C ARG A 57 12.28 13.63 8.23
N HIS A 58 12.44 12.30 8.25
CA HIS A 58 13.08 11.60 9.33
C HIS A 58 14.61 11.71 9.25
N LYS A 59 15.28 11.33 10.35
CA LYS A 59 16.72 11.51 10.51
C LYS A 59 17.58 10.80 9.45
N HIS A 60 17.06 9.74 8.83
CA HIS A 60 17.76 9.03 7.75
C HIS A 60 17.43 9.56 6.35
N GLY A 61 16.70 10.68 6.26
CA GLY A 61 16.35 11.32 5.00
C GLY A 61 15.06 10.83 4.35
N GLU A 62 14.33 9.91 4.97
CA GLU A 62 13.10 9.35 4.43
C GLU A 62 11.91 10.32 4.54
N MET A 63 11.13 10.39 3.45
CA MET A 63 9.85 11.10 3.38
C MET A 63 8.67 10.18 3.15
N SER A 64 8.92 8.94 2.76
CA SER A 64 7.86 7.93 2.63
C SER A 64 8.39 6.52 2.87
N ARG A 65 7.44 5.64 3.17
CA ARG A 65 7.66 4.20 3.32
C ARG A 65 6.63 3.47 2.51
N ARG A 66 7.04 2.40 1.83
CA ARG A 66 6.15 1.51 1.10
C ARG A 66 6.31 0.11 1.67
N GLY A 67 5.21 -0.57 1.94
CA GLY A 67 5.27 -1.91 2.49
C GLY A 67 4.15 -2.82 2.01
N LEU A 68 4.44 -4.11 2.02
CA LEU A 68 3.44 -5.16 1.90
C LEU A 68 3.06 -5.61 3.29
N PHE A 69 1.79 -5.40 3.65
CA PHE A 69 1.25 -5.74 4.96
C PHE A 69 0.35 -6.96 4.87
N GLU A 70 0.35 -7.75 5.92
CA GLU A 70 -0.56 -8.87 6.08
C GLU A 70 -1.38 -8.68 7.35
N TYR A 71 -2.70 -8.81 7.21
CA TYR A 71 -3.67 -8.67 8.28
C TYR A 71 -4.35 -10.02 8.54
N ASP A 72 -4.42 -10.40 9.80
CA ASP A 72 -5.18 -11.56 10.26
C ASP A 72 -6.52 -11.05 10.83
N CYS A 73 -7.58 -11.20 10.04
CA CYS A 73 -8.89 -10.65 10.38
C CYS A 73 -9.56 -11.36 11.54
N LYS A 74 -9.18 -12.62 11.80
CA LYS A 74 -9.73 -13.41 12.90
C LYS A 74 -9.10 -13.01 14.22
N ASP A 75 -7.77 -12.97 14.28
CA ASP A 75 -7.03 -12.71 15.52
C ASP A 75 -6.67 -11.22 15.69
N GLU A 76 -7.10 -10.36 14.77
CA GLU A 76 -6.90 -8.90 14.81
C GLU A 76 -5.45 -8.49 15.03
N ARG A 77 -4.57 -9.04 14.21
CA ARG A 77 -3.14 -8.77 14.23
C ARG A 77 -2.61 -8.51 12.82
N SER A 78 -1.47 -7.87 12.74
CA SER A 78 -0.82 -7.55 11.46
C SER A 78 0.68 -7.76 11.52
N ARG A 79 1.30 -7.87 10.35
CA ARG A 79 2.75 -7.85 10.20
C ARG A 79 3.14 -7.24 8.87
N ILE A 80 4.37 -6.75 8.83
CA ILE A 80 4.98 -6.30 7.60
C ILE A 80 5.71 -7.49 6.97
N LEU A 81 5.45 -7.76 5.69
CA LEU A 81 6.14 -8.81 4.94
C LEU A 81 7.39 -8.29 4.24
N SER A 82 7.33 -7.05 3.76
CA SER A 82 8.46 -6.35 3.14
C SER A 82 8.22 -4.86 3.22
N PHE A 83 9.29 -4.07 3.24
CA PHE A 83 9.15 -2.61 3.15
C PHE A 83 10.39 -1.96 2.53
N SER A 84 10.19 -0.74 2.05
CA SER A 84 11.25 0.14 1.59
C SER A 84 10.99 1.57 2.05
N THR A 85 12.07 2.32 2.26
CA THR A 85 12.00 3.74 2.58
C THR A 85 12.55 4.57 1.43
N HIS A 86 11.99 5.76 1.24
CA HIS A 86 12.25 6.58 0.07
C HIS A 86 12.49 8.04 0.45
N SER A 87 13.34 8.72 -0.32
CA SER A 87 13.72 10.11 -0.06
C SER A 87 12.60 11.12 -0.35
N ASP A 88 11.64 10.76 -1.20
CA ASP A 88 10.51 11.61 -1.56
C ASP A 88 9.18 10.96 -1.20
N ALA A 89 8.11 11.75 -1.23
CA ALA A 89 6.75 11.26 -1.01
C ALA A 89 6.33 10.22 -2.05
N MET A 90 5.35 9.39 -1.70
CA MET A 90 4.74 8.38 -2.58
C MET A 90 5.74 7.37 -3.13
N ALA A 91 6.70 6.95 -2.30
CA ALA A 91 7.74 5.97 -2.65
C ALA A 91 8.59 6.39 -3.85
N ARG A 92 8.81 7.68 -4.01
CA ARG A 92 9.62 8.27 -5.08
C ARG A 92 11.02 8.65 -4.58
N GLY A 93 11.85 9.10 -5.51
CA GLY A 93 13.24 9.48 -5.21
C GLY A 93 14.12 8.25 -5.02
N ASN A 94 15.16 8.40 -4.21
CA ASN A 94 16.09 7.31 -3.92
C ASN A 94 15.51 6.36 -2.89
N THR A 95 15.70 5.06 -3.11
CA THR A 95 15.44 4.03 -2.09
C THR A 95 16.57 4.05 -1.07
N ILE A 96 16.25 4.26 0.19
CA ILE A 96 17.24 4.36 1.28
C ILE A 96 17.47 2.99 1.91
N VAL A 97 16.38 2.30 2.27
CA VAL A 97 16.42 0.95 2.86
C VAL A 97 15.40 0.07 2.15
N SER A 98 15.72 -1.20 1.98
CA SER A 98 14.79 -2.20 1.45
C SER A 98 14.99 -3.51 2.20
N LEU A 99 13.91 -4.05 2.78
CA LEU A 99 13.90 -5.31 3.52
C LEU A 99 12.76 -6.19 3.02
N ASN A 100 13.07 -7.48 2.76
CA ASN A 100 12.12 -8.47 2.26
C ASN A 100 11.94 -9.64 3.23
N GLU A 101 12.07 -9.39 4.52
CA GLU A 101 11.89 -10.39 5.56
C GLU A 101 10.61 -10.11 6.35
N PRO A 102 9.72 -11.12 6.52
CA PRO A 102 8.53 -10.94 7.35
C PRO A 102 8.89 -10.60 8.79
N ASP A 103 8.22 -9.60 9.32
CA ASP A 103 8.32 -9.22 10.73
C ASP A 103 7.37 -10.08 11.59
N THR A 104 7.48 -9.94 12.89
CA THR A 104 6.60 -10.63 13.84
C THR A 104 5.19 -10.04 13.81
N TRP A 105 4.22 -10.88 14.17
CA TRP A 105 2.84 -10.44 14.31
C TRP A 105 2.69 -9.49 15.50
N VAL A 106 1.92 -8.42 15.29
CA VAL A 106 1.54 -7.47 16.34
C VAL A 106 0.02 -7.31 16.37
N TYR A 107 -0.56 -7.25 17.56
CA TYR A 107 -1.99 -6.99 17.69
C TYR A 107 -2.28 -5.54 17.32
N ALA A 108 -3.45 -5.30 16.70
CA ALA A 108 -3.88 -3.97 16.30
C ALA A 108 -4.46 -3.21 17.50
N PRO A 109 -3.73 -2.24 18.08
CA PRO A 109 -4.28 -1.46 19.20
C PRO A 109 -5.46 -0.60 18.75
N PRO A 110 -6.48 -0.40 19.61
CA PRO A 110 -7.60 0.49 19.31
C PRO A 110 -7.13 1.90 18.98
N GLY A 111 -7.76 2.53 17.99
CA GLY A 111 -7.48 3.91 17.60
C GLY A 111 -6.19 4.13 16.81
N THR A 112 -5.52 3.07 16.37
CA THR A 112 -4.31 3.17 15.56
C THR A 112 -4.60 3.09 14.06
N PRO A 113 -3.67 3.55 13.19
CA PRO A 113 -3.78 3.36 11.75
C PRO A 113 -3.90 1.89 11.34
N ILE A 114 -3.22 0.99 12.03
CA ILE A 114 -3.30 -0.46 11.80
C ILE A 114 -4.75 -0.95 11.93
N GLN A 115 -5.44 -0.54 12.99
CA GLN A 115 -6.84 -0.92 13.19
C GLN A 115 -7.76 -0.33 12.10
N THR A 116 -7.55 0.92 11.73
CA THR A 116 -8.33 1.57 10.66
C THR A 116 -8.19 0.82 9.35
N ILE A 117 -6.97 0.49 8.95
CA ILE A 117 -6.70 -0.23 7.70
C ILE A 117 -7.22 -1.66 7.78
N MET A 118 -7.07 -2.33 8.91
CA MET A 118 -7.61 -3.67 9.14
C MET A 118 -9.11 -3.72 8.88
N ARG A 119 -9.87 -2.75 9.36
CA ARG A 119 -11.32 -2.66 9.10
C ARG A 119 -11.64 -2.55 7.62
N ILE A 120 -10.83 -1.80 6.87
CA ILE A 120 -11.02 -1.61 5.44
C ILE A 120 -10.75 -2.93 4.69
N VAL A 121 -9.59 -3.54 4.92
CA VAL A 121 -9.17 -4.74 4.16
C VAL A 121 -9.95 -5.98 4.57
N CYS A 122 -10.38 -6.08 5.83
CA CYS A 122 -11.16 -7.22 6.33
C CYS A 122 -12.63 -7.16 5.92
N ALA A 123 -13.14 -6.00 5.53
CA ALA A 123 -14.48 -5.81 4.98
C ALA A 123 -14.61 -6.25 3.52
N LYS A 124 -13.51 -6.50 2.86
CA LYS A 124 -13.44 -6.86 1.43
C LYS A 124 -13.57 -8.36 1.17
#